data_fc0f769836c20d8085e9d1944065e2e7
#
_entry.id   fc0f769836c20d8085e9d1944065e2e7
#
_cell.length_a   1.000
_cell.length_b   1.000
_cell.length_c   1.000
_cell.angle_alpha   90.00
_cell.angle_beta   90.00
_cell.angle_gamma   90.00
#
_symmetry.space_group_name_H-M   'P 1'
#
loop_
_entity.id
_entity.type
_entity.pdbx_description
1 polymer ?
#
loop_
_entity_poly.entity_id
_entity_poly.type
_entity_poly.pdbx_seq_one_letter_code
_entity_poly.pdbx_strand_id
1 'polypeptide(L)'
;ESKSTLCDNYTISLCEDFNGNIWIGTSTGVNLFNKRDSVFSCFTMDEGLPSNIIYDIVEDNSHYLWFTTGNGLGRYDPVARKIKPFALEEGVQGMEFNLKAVLKAEDGELFFGGMDGFISFYPDSLRDNDFIPPVKITAFEKENNGIRSKAGMHNDEVKLTYRDYSFTIEFTSLDYTDPLRNQYAYQLEPLSEKWINNGNRRFVHFTNL
;
A
#
# COMPACT_ATOMS: atom_id res chain seq x y z
N GLU A 1 6.02 10.10 -14.30
CA GLU A 1 6.61 10.75 -15.49
C GLU A 1 5.90 10.24 -16.74
N SER A 2 5.45 11.17 -17.61
CA SER A 2 4.86 10.81 -18.92
C SER A 2 5.97 10.37 -19.88
N LYS A 3 5.83 9.18 -20.43
CA LYS A 3 6.77 8.61 -21.40
C LYS A 3 6.11 8.54 -22.79
N SER A 4 6.93 8.56 -23.83
CA SER A 4 6.46 8.35 -25.20
C SER A 4 6.27 6.87 -25.56
N THR A 5 6.59 5.96 -24.65
CA THR A 5 6.59 4.49 -24.87
C THR A 5 6.11 3.73 -23.66
N LEU A 6 5.69 2.49 -23.87
CA LEU A 6 5.39 1.50 -22.81
C LEU A 6 6.59 1.30 -21.88
N CYS A 7 6.32 0.96 -20.62
CA CYS A 7 7.38 0.55 -19.69
C CYS A 7 7.93 -0.86 -19.98
N ASP A 8 7.19 -1.67 -20.70
CA ASP A 8 7.62 -3.01 -21.13
C ASP A 8 6.98 -3.37 -22.47
N ASN A 9 7.70 -4.12 -23.29
CA ASN A 9 7.20 -4.62 -24.57
C ASN A 9 6.37 -5.91 -24.45
N TYR A 10 6.39 -6.56 -23.28
CA TYR A 10 5.60 -7.79 -23.05
C TYR A 10 4.23 -7.43 -22.48
N THR A 11 3.26 -7.24 -23.37
CA THR A 11 1.89 -6.91 -23.01
C THR A 11 1.08 -8.18 -22.71
N ILE A 12 0.35 -8.16 -21.59
CA ILE A 12 -0.38 -9.32 -21.05
C ILE A 12 -1.89 -9.11 -21.19
N SER A 13 -2.38 -7.92 -20.83
CA SER A 13 -3.80 -7.60 -20.80
C SER A 13 -4.08 -6.18 -21.29
N LEU A 14 -5.31 -5.98 -21.78
CA LEU A 14 -5.79 -4.68 -22.28
C LEU A 14 -7.21 -4.44 -21.76
N CYS A 15 -7.46 -3.20 -21.31
CA CYS A 15 -8.78 -2.74 -20.90
C CYS A 15 -9.00 -1.30 -21.37
N GLU A 16 -10.14 -1.00 -21.96
CA GLU A 16 -10.56 0.38 -22.22
C GLU A 16 -11.36 0.89 -21.03
N ASP A 17 -10.99 2.06 -20.49
CA ASP A 17 -11.72 2.68 -19.40
C ASP A 17 -12.90 3.52 -19.90
N PHE A 18 -13.77 3.93 -18.97
CA PHE A 18 -14.93 4.78 -19.26
C PHE A 18 -14.59 6.07 -20.03
N ASN A 19 -13.40 6.62 -19.85
CA ASN A 19 -12.94 7.81 -20.53
C ASN A 19 -12.36 7.53 -21.94
N GLY A 20 -12.35 6.26 -22.36
CA GLY A 20 -11.79 5.81 -23.62
C GLY A 20 -10.27 5.72 -23.65
N ASN A 21 -9.58 5.77 -22.50
CA ASN A 21 -8.16 5.49 -22.42
C ASN A 21 -7.91 3.97 -22.40
N ILE A 22 -6.71 3.57 -22.82
CA ILE A 22 -6.34 2.15 -22.83
C ILE A 22 -5.38 1.87 -21.67
N TRP A 23 -5.76 0.92 -20.84
CA TRP A 23 -4.92 0.37 -19.80
C TRP A 23 -4.28 -0.92 -20.30
N ILE A 24 -2.97 -1.03 -20.09
CA ILE A 24 -2.13 -2.09 -20.67
C ILE A 24 -1.34 -2.73 -19.55
N GLY A 25 -1.70 -3.96 -19.18
CA GLY A 25 -0.95 -4.76 -18.22
C GLY A 25 0.29 -5.36 -18.87
N THR A 26 1.42 -5.27 -18.18
CA THR A 26 2.71 -5.79 -18.63
C THR A 26 3.40 -6.61 -17.52
N SER A 27 4.58 -7.14 -17.79
CA SER A 27 5.39 -7.85 -16.80
C SER A 27 6.14 -6.92 -15.83
N THR A 28 6.18 -5.60 -16.10
CA THR A 28 6.92 -4.63 -15.28
C THR A 28 6.06 -3.46 -14.78
N GLY A 29 4.74 -3.57 -14.90
CA GLY A 29 3.79 -2.56 -14.44
C GLY A 29 2.55 -2.46 -15.29
N VAL A 30 1.67 -1.51 -14.97
CA VAL A 30 0.52 -1.15 -15.78
C VAL A 30 0.75 0.21 -16.46
N ASN A 31 0.37 0.28 -17.73
CA ASN A 31 0.46 1.53 -18.50
C ASN A 31 -0.94 2.06 -18.78
N LEU A 32 -1.08 3.35 -18.64
CA LEU A 32 -2.23 4.13 -19.10
C LEU A 32 -1.85 4.84 -20.39
N PHE A 33 -2.49 4.52 -21.49
CA PHE A 33 -2.39 5.25 -22.75
C PHE A 33 -3.54 6.23 -22.89
N ASN A 34 -3.26 7.51 -22.76
CA ASN A 34 -4.22 8.57 -23.06
C ASN A 34 -4.31 8.78 -24.57
N LYS A 35 -5.45 8.40 -25.15
CA LYS A 35 -5.67 8.51 -26.60
C LYS A 35 -5.66 9.95 -27.11
N ARG A 36 -6.07 10.94 -26.29
CA ARG A 36 -6.16 12.36 -26.71
C ARG A 36 -4.77 12.97 -26.92
N ASP A 37 -3.89 12.70 -25.97
CA ASP A 37 -2.57 13.33 -25.93
C ASP A 37 -1.49 12.42 -26.50
N SER A 38 -1.84 11.15 -26.80
CA SER A 38 -0.92 10.10 -27.24
C SER A 38 0.26 9.89 -26.27
N VAL A 39 -0.03 9.96 -24.97
CA VAL A 39 0.96 9.87 -23.89
C VAL A 39 0.74 8.61 -23.08
N PHE A 40 1.84 7.95 -22.72
CA PHE A 40 1.85 6.84 -21.78
C PHE A 40 2.25 7.31 -20.37
N SER A 41 1.54 6.77 -19.37
CA SER A 41 1.94 6.83 -17.97
C SER A 41 2.15 5.42 -17.48
N CYS A 42 3.23 5.16 -16.76
CA CYS A 42 3.57 3.86 -16.20
C CYS A 42 3.39 3.89 -14.70
N PHE A 43 2.76 2.84 -14.14
CA PHE A 43 2.59 2.63 -12.72
C PHE A 43 3.23 1.29 -12.33
N THR A 44 3.98 1.31 -11.25
CA THR A 44 4.73 0.18 -10.70
C THR A 44 4.44 0.01 -9.21
N MET A 45 5.18 -0.83 -8.53
CA MET A 45 5.10 -0.95 -7.06
C MET A 45 5.43 0.38 -6.36
N ASP A 46 6.23 1.25 -6.96
CA ASP A 46 6.54 2.57 -6.41
C ASP A 46 5.32 3.49 -6.39
N GLU A 47 4.37 3.29 -7.32
CA GLU A 47 3.09 4.00 -7.38
C GLU A 47 1.94 3.26 -6.69
N GLY A 48 2.23 2.14 -6.00
CA GLY A 48 1.27 1.44 -5.15
C GLY A 48 0.71 0.13 -5.69
N LEU A 49 1.23 -0.43 -6.79
CA LEU A 49 0.87 -1.78 -7.21
C LEU A 49 1.37 -2.83 -6.20
N PRO A 50 0.60 -3.89 -5.93
CA PRO A 50 1.05 -4.98 -5.06
C PRO A 50 2.16 -5.84 -5.70
N SER A 51 2.23 -5.86 -7.03
CA SER A 51 3.30 -6.47 -7.84
C SER A 51 3.37 -5.81 -9.20
N ASN A 52 4.54 -5.85 -9.84
CA ASN A 52 4.72 -5.29 -11.18
C ASN A 52 4.13 -6.19 -12.28
N ILE A 53 3.92 -7.48 -12.04
CA ILE A 53 3.33 -8.39 -13.04
C ILE A 53 1.81 -8.25 -12.99
N ILE A 54 1.23 -7.78 -14.09
CA ILE A 54 -0.22 -7.55 -14.23
C ILE A 54 -0.80 -8.64 -15.11
N TYR A 55 -1.66 -9.48 -14.54
CA TYR A 55 -2.28 -10.58 -15.27
C TYR A 55 -3.55 -10.19 -15.99
N ASP A 56 -4.40 -9.37 -15.36
CA ASP A 56 -5.61 -8.87 -16.01
C ASP A 56 -6.06 -7.53 -15.42
N ILE A 57 -6.96 -6.85 -16.14
CA ILE A 57 -7.48 -5.53 -15.79
C ILE A 57 -8.99 -5.52 -16.06
N VAL A 58 -9.77 -5.04 -15.10
CA VAL A 58 -11.22 -4.88 -15.24
C VAL A 58 -11.67 -3.55 -14.59
N GLU A 59 -12.62 -2.88 -15.23
CA GLU A 59 -13.28 -1.69 -14.70
C GLU A 59 -14.62 -2.05 -14.05
N ASP A 60 -14.87 -1.58 -12.83
CA ASP A 60 -16.13 -1.75 -12.13
C ASP A 60 -17.18 -0.70 -12.58
N ASN A 61 -18.37 -0.73 -11.96
CA ASN A 61 -19.47 0.18 -12.30
C ASN A 61 -19.25 1.61 -11.78
N SER A 62 -18.37 1.79 -10.80
CA SER A 62 -17.97 3.06 -10.23
C SER A 62 -16.69 3.62 -10.87
N HIS A 63 -16.23 2.99 -11.96
CA HIS A 63 -15.05 3.36 -12.76
C HIS A 63 -13.71 3.17 -12.06
N TYR A 64 -13.63 2.42 -10.94
CA TYR A 64 -12.36 1.93 -10.43
C TYR A 64 -11.81 0.83 -11.34
N LEU A 65 -10.51 0.82 -11.53
CA LEU A 65 -9.84 -0.26 -12.26
C LEU A 65 -9.19 -1.21 -11.28
N TRP A 66 -9.41 -2.49 -11.51
CA TRP A 66 -8.90 -3.56 -10.69
C TRP A 66 -7.84 -4.33 -11.47
N PHE A 67 -6.70 -4.54 -10.85
CA PHE A 67 -5.55 -5.24 -11.42
C PHE A 67 -5.32 -6.53 -10.67
N THR A 68 -5.33 -7.66 -11.37
CA THR A 68 -4.83 -8.92 -10.82
C THR A 68 -3.33 -8.98 -11.00
N THR A 69 -2.63 -9.34 -9.94
CA THR A 69 -1.16 -9.37 -9.93
C THR A 69 -0.62 -10.66 -9.33
N GLY A 70 0.69 -10.86 -9.38
CA GLY A 70 1.36 -12.00 -8.72
C GLY A 70 1.35 -11.93 -7.19
N ASN A 71 0.82 -10.85 -6.59
CA ASN A 71 0.80 -10.67 -5.13
C ASN A 71 -0.47 -9.92 -4.68
N GLY A 72 -1.63 -10.39 -5.12
CA GLY A 72 -2.92 -9.82 -4.74
C GLY A 72 -3.51 -8.86 -5.77
N LEU A 73 -4.52 -8.10 -5.36
CA LEU A 73 -5.24 -7.13 -6.18
C LEU A 73 -4.73 -5.72 -5.97
N GLY A 74 -4.63 -4.95 -7.07
CA GLY A 74 -4.49 -3.50 -7.02
C GLY A 74 -5.79 -2.82 -7.46
N ARG A 75 -6.11 -1.66 -6.89
CA ARG A 75 -7.24 -0.82 -7.29
C ARG A 75 -6.77 0.59 -7.63
N TYR A 76 -7.10 1.06 -8.83
CA TYR A 76 -6.86 2.44 -9.24
C TYR A 76 -8.10 3.28 -8.99
N ASP A 77 -7.91 4.40 -8.31
CA ASP A 77 -8.93 5.42 -8.09
C ASP A 77 -8.81 6.50 -9.19
N PRO A 78 -9.81 6.65 -10.08
CA PRO A 78 -9.75 7.60 -11.18
C PRO A 78 -9.85 9.07 -10.71
N VAL A 79 -10.41 9.33 -9.52
CA VAL A 79 -10.53 10.67 -8.95
C VAL A 79 -9.24 11.08 -8.25
N ALA A 80 -8.75 10.23 -7.37
CA ALA A 80 -7.49 10.46 -6.66
C ALA A 80 -6.26 10.26 -7.56
N ARG A 81 -6.41 9.55 -8.69
CA ARG A 81 -5.35 9.14 -9.62
C ARG A 81 -4.22 8.36 -8.92
N LYS A 82 -4.62 7.46 -8.04
CA LYS A 82 -3.70 6.66 -7.23
C LYS A 82 -4.06 5.19 -7.31
N ILE A 83 -3.03 4.35 -7.24
CA ILE A 83 -3.19 2.92 -7.07
C ILE A 83 -2.99 2.60 -5.58
N LYS A 84 -3.84 1.70 -5.08
CA LYS A 84 -3.70 1.12 -3.73
C LYS A 84 -3.72 -0.40 -3.86
N PRO A 85 -2.89 -1.12 -3.09
CA PRO A 85 -3.08 -2.55 -2.92
C PRO A 85 -4.43 -2.77 -2.23
N PHE A 86 -5.18 -3.72 -2.72
CA PHE A 86 -6.48 -4.08 -2.18
C PHE A 86 -6.38 -5.43 -1.46
N ALA A 87 -6.88 -5.46 -0.25
CA ALA A 87 -6.97 -6.67 0.52
C ALA A 87 -8.37 -6.77 1.13
N LEU A 88 -9.08 -7.84 0.83
CA LEU A 88 -10.25 -8.22 1.60
C LEU A 88 -9.77 -8.70 2.97
N GLU A 89 -10.57 -8.47 4.02
CA GLU A 89 -10.25 -8.78 5.41
C GLU A 89 -9.91 -10.27 5.63
N GLU A 90 -10.31 -11.15 4.70
CA GLU A 90 -10.01 -12.57 4.72
C GLU A 90 -9.48 -13.06 3.36
N GLY A 91 -8.15 -13.07 3.17
CA GLY A 91 -7.53 -14.01 2.24
C GLY A 91 -7.09 -13.53 0.85
N VAL A 92 -7.24 -12.25 0.49
CA VAL A 92 -6.76 -11.75 -0.84
C VAL A 92 -5.28 -11.39 -0.85
N GLN A 93 -4.70 -11.13 0.30
CA GLN A 93 -3.29 -10.79 0.40
C GLN A 93 -2.44 -12.04 0.17
N GLY A 94 -1.55 -11.97 -0.84
CA GLY A 94 -0.69 -13.08 -1.21
C GLY A 94 -1.33 -14.10 -2.17
N MET A 95 -2.58 -13.91 -2.60
CA MET A 95 -3.15 -14.74 -3.66
C MET A 95 -2.43 -14.47 -4.99
N GLU A 96 -1.96 -15.51 -5.60
CA GLU A 96 -1.48 -15.50 -6.98
C GLU A 96 -2.66 -15.73 -7.91
N PHE A 97 -2.97 -14.74 -8.74
CA PHE A 97 -4.06 -14.82 -9.70
C PHE A 97 -3.61 -15.46 -11.01
N ASN A 98 -4.55 -16.03 -11.72
CA ASN A 98 -4.30 -16.65 -13.02
C ASN A 98 -4.52 -15.63 -14.16
N LEU A 99 -3.77 -15.84 -15.25
CA LEU A 99 -3.94 -15.06 -16.49
C LEU A 99 -5.37 -15.19 -17.02
N LYS A 100 -5.99 -14.04 -17.38
CA LYS A 100 -7.33 -13.96 -17.98
C LYS A 100 -8.44 -14.64 -17.16
N ALA A 101 -8.27 -14.71 -15.86
CA ALA A 101 -9.25 -15.31 -14.96
C ALA A 101 -10.06 -14.24 -14.21
N VAL A 102 -10.53 -13.23 -14.95
CA VAL A 102 -11.34 -12.13 -14.41
C VAL A 102 -12.68 -12.09 -15.16
N LEU A 103 -13.76 -11.91 -14.40
CA LEU A 103 -15.10 -11.73 -14.95
C LEU A 103 -15.80 -10.59 -14.18
N LYS A 104 -16.43 -9.69 -14.91
CA LYS A 104 -17.44 -8.77 -14.40
C LYS A 104 -18.82 -9.28 -14.82
N ALA A 105 -19.63 -9.65 -13.84
CA ALA A 105 -21.01 -10.08 -14.08
C ALA A 105 -21.92 -8.88 -14.42
N GLU A 106 -23.09 -9.15 -14.99
CA GLU A 106 -24.04 -8.11 -15.39
C GLU A 106 -24.57 -7.29 -14.22
N ASP A 107 -24.65 -7.90 -13.04
CA ASP A 107 -25.08 -7.25 -11.79
C ASP A 107 -23.97 -6.44 -11.09
N GLY A 108 -22.75 -6.45 -11.68
CA GLY A 108 -21.60 -5.71 -11.19
C GLY A 108 -20.70 -6.48 -10.21
N GLU A 109 -21.01 -7.74 -9.90
CA GLU A 109 -20.11 -8.60 -9.14
C GLU A 109 -18.83 -8.87 -9.94
N LEU A 110 -17.67 -8.76 -9.29
CA LEU A 110 -16.38 -9.10 -9.86
C LEU A 110 -15.90 -10.45 -9.35
N PHE A 111 -15.37 -11.26 -10.27
CA PHE A 111 -14.80 -12.57 -9.98
C PHE A 111 -13.34 -12.60 -10.41
N PHE A 112 -12.48 -13.12 -9.55
CA PHE A 112 -11.04 -13.21 -9.79
C PHE A 112 -10.55 -14.62 -9.46
N GLY A 113 -10.08 -15.34 -10.46
CA GLY A 113 -9.56 -16.71 -10.33
C GLY A 113 -8.08 -16.72 -10.00
N GLY A 114 -7.68 -17.57 -9.07
CA GLY A 114 -6.32 -17.76 -8.62
C GLY A 114 -5.93 -19.22 -8.45
N MET A 115 -4.71 -19.47 -7.95
CA MET A 115 -4.18 -20.83 -7.77
C MET A 115 -4.98 -21.63 -6.72
N ASP A 116 -5.53 -20.98 -5.70
CA ASP A 116 -6.26 -21.60 -4.59
C ASP A 116 -7.78 -21.48 -4.71
N GLY A 117 -8.30 -21.20 -5.92
CA GLY A 117 -9.72 -21.03 -6.16
C GLY A 117 -10.06 -19.67 -6.77
N PHE A 118 -11.20 -19.13 -6.43
CA PHE A 118 -11.59 -17.78 -6.87
C PHE A 118 -12.17 -16.98 -5.72
N ILE A 119 -12.13 -15.66 -5.86
CA ILE A 119 -12.80 -14.72 -4.98
C ILE A 119 -13.83 -13.95 -5.78
N SER A 120 -14.93 -13.55 -5.14
CA SER A 120 -15.88 -12.62 -5.72
C SER A 120 -16.36 -11.60 -4.70
N PHE A 121 -16.69 -10.42 -5.19
CA PHE A 121 -17.28 -9.36 -4.39
C PHE A 121 -17.98 -8.31 -5.24
N TYR A 122 -18.87 -7.56 -4.62
CA TYR A 122 -19.46 -6.36 -5.20
C TYR A 122 -18.61 -5.15 -4.80
N PRO A 123 -17.94 -4.45 -5.75
CA PRO A 123 -17.11 -3.28 -5.44
C PRO A 123 -17.86 -2.19 -4.67
N ASP A 124 -19.13 -1.96 -4.97
CA ASP A 124 -19.97 -0.96 -4.30
C ASP A 124 -20.27 -1.29 -2.83
N SER A 125 -20.11 -2.55 -2.42
CA SER A 125 -20.26 -2.96 -1.02
C SER A 125 -19.01 -2.71 -0.17
N LEU A 126 -17.87 -2.44 -0.83
CA LEU A 126 -16.61 -2.23 -0.17
C LEU A 126 -16.53 -0.81 0.39
N ARG A 127 -16.24 -0.71 1.66
CA ARG A 127 -15.98 0.57 2.31
C ARG A 127 -14.49 0.72 2.54
N ASP A 128 -13.90 1.79 2.02
CA ASP A 128 -12.55 2.16 2.42
C ASP A 128 -12.58 2.49 3.93
N ASN A 129 -11.65 1.91 4.66
CA ASN A 129 -11.47 2.28 6.05
C ASN A 129 -10.61 3.57 6.11
N ASP A 130 -11.28 4.72 6.14
CA ASP A 130 -10.61 6.02 6.27
C ASP A 130 -10.20 6.35 7.72
N PHE A 131 -10.41 5.40 8.63
CA PHE A 131 -10.04 5.59 10.03
C PHE A 131 -8.53 5.59 10.18
N ILE A 132 -7.98 6.73 10.57
CA ILE A 132 -6.57 6.86 10.95
C ILE A 132 -6.47 6.59 12.45
N PRO A 133 -5.96 5.41 12.86
CA PRO A 133 -5.93 5.05 14.27
C PRO A 133 -4.93 5.93 15.02
N PRO A 134 -5.28 6.38 16.23
CA PRO A 134 -4.35 7.13 17.05
C PRO A 134 -3.16 6.25 17.47
N VAL A 135 -1.96 6.81 17.36
CA VAL A 135 -0.73 6.16 17.80
C VAL A 135 -0.49 6.49 19.28
N LYS A 136 -0.14 5.48 20.06
CA LYS A 136 0.25 5.61 21.47
C LYS A 136 1.66 5.10 21.70
N ILE A 137 2.47 5.87 22.39
CA ILE A 137 3.78 5.43 22.88
C ILE A 137 3.54 4.48 24.05
N THR A 138 4.05 3.26 23.94
CA THR A 138 3.84 2.18 24.91
C THR A 138 5.01 2.00 25.84
N ALA A 139 6.23 2.29 25.37
CA ALA A 139 7.42 2.24 26.20
C ALA A 139 8.49 3.22 25.70
N PHE A 140 9.32 3.65 26.63
CA PHE A 140 10.54 4.37 26.37
C PHE A 140 11.69 3.68 27.13
N GLU A 141 12.68 3.20 26.38
CA GLU A 141 13.85 2.56 26.96
C GLU A 141 15.09 3.39 26.67
N LYS A 142 15.93 3.59 27.66
CA LYS A 142 17.21 4.27 27.52
C LYS A 142 18.36 3.35 27.88
N GLU A 143 19.49 3.55 27.24
CA GLU A 143 20.69 2.78 27.47
C GLU A 143 21.81 3.66 27.98
N ASN A 144 22.35 3.26 29.13
CA ASN A 144 23.49 3.92 29.78
C ASN A 144 24.53 2.86 30.12
N ASN A 145 25.73 2.96 29.55
CA ASN A 145 26.86 2.03 29.78
C ASN A 145 26.48 0.55 29.56
N GLY A 146 25.69 0.25 28.52
CA GLY A 146 25.24 -1.11 28.21
C GLY A 146 24.07 -1.61 29.07
N ILE A 147 23.52 -0.77 29.96
CA ILE A 147 22.37 -1.10 30.80
C ILE A 147 21.12 -0.45 30.20
N ARG A 148 20.16 -1.28 29.78
CA ARG A 148 18.84 -0.82 29.33
C ARG A 148 17.92 -0.68 30.53
N SER A 149 17.23 0.43 30.60
CA SER A 149 16.24 0.72 31.64
C SER A 149 15.01 1.40 31.03
N LYS A 150 13.83 1.04 31.52
CA LYS A 150 12.59 1.76 31.16
C LYS A 150 12.64 3.15 31.80
N ALA A 151 12.43 4.17 30.99
CA ALA A 151 12.27 5.52 31.50
C ALA A 151 10.80 5.76 31.85
N GLY A 152 10.53 6.30 33.03
CA GLY A 152 9.19 6.76 33.36
C GLY A 152 8.81 7.96 32.49
N MET A 153 7.67 7.88 31.81
CA MET A 153 7.07 9.01 31.12
C MET A 153 6.21 9.80 32.13
N HIS A 154 6.48 11.09 32.23
CA HIS A 154 5.67 12.00 33.03
C HIS A 154 5.22 13.15 32.14
N ASN A 155 3.92 13.32 31.95
CA ASN A 155 3.33 14.33 31.07
C ASN A 155 3.89 14.28 29.62
N ASP A 156 4.08 13.07 29.06
CA ASP A 156 4.68 12.85 27.76
C ASP A 156 6.13 13.35 27.59
N GLU A 157 6.79 13.64 28.70
CA GLU A 157 8.19 14.06 28.71
C GLU A 157 9.10 12.96 29.29
N VAL A 158 10.25 12.78 28.65
CA VAL A 158 11.31 11.90 29.13
C VAL A 158 12.59 12.72 29.28
N LYS A 159 13.19 12.70 30.47
CA LYS A 159 14.47 13.36 30.71
C LYS A 159 15.64 12.44 30.39
N LEU A 160 16.45 12.88 29.43
CA LEU A 160 17.72 12.24 29.09
C LEU A 160 18.86 13.03 29.64
N THR A 161 19.94 12.35 29.95
CA THR A 161 21.21 12.92 30.39
C THR A 161 22.29 12.66 29.33
N TYR A 162 23.39 13.38 29.38
CA TYR A 162 24.54 13.18 28.48
C TYR A 162 25.17 11.77 28.54
N ARG A 163 24.78 10.96 29.53
CA ARG A 163 25.20 9.54 29.64
C ARG A 163 24.28 8.57 28.97
N ASP A 164 23.08 9.02 28.60
CA ASP A 164 22.08 8.19 27.91
C ASP A 164 22.34 8.34 26.39
N TYR A 165 23.26 7.53 25.84
CA TYR A 165 23.73 7.66 24.45
C TYR A 165 22.84 7.00 23.42
N SER A 166 21.89 6.21 23.85
CA SER A 166 20.86 5.66 22.98
C SER A 166 19.53 5.48 23.68
N PHE A 167 18.45 5.52 22.92
CA PHE A 167 17.11 5.22 23.43
C PHE A 167 16.25 4.56 22.37
N THR A 168 15.24 3.83 22.83
CA THR A 168 14.23 3.19 22.00
C THR A 168 12.86 3.68 22.40
N ILE A 169 12.06 4.06 21.43
CA ILE A 169 10.63 4.38 21.60
C ILE A 169 9.83 3.23 21.02
N GLU A 170 8.96 2.66 21.84
CA GLU A 170 7.95 1.70 21.39
C GLU A 170 6.60 2.38 21.28
N PHE A 171 5.87 2.07 20.23
CA PHE A 171 4.56 2.64 19.97
C PHE A 171 3.64 1.62 19.31
N THR A 172 2.35 1.85 19.41
CA THR A 172 1.32 1.06 18.72
C THR A 172 0.17 1.94 18.27
N SER A 173 -0.45 1.58 17.16
CA SER A 173 -1.74 2.14 16.77
C SER A 173 -2.85 1.42 17.52
N LEU A 174 -3.92 2.15 17.83
CA LEU A 174 -5.12 1.60 18.46
C LEU A 174 -6.12 1.15 17.38
N ASP A 175 -5.63 0.38 16.42
CA ASP A 175 -6.42 -0.32 15.42
C ASP A 175 -6.39 -1.81 15.74
N TYR A 176 -7.58 -2.35 16.02
CA TYR A 176 -7.77 -3.75 16.35
C TYR A 176 -8.27 -4.58 15.16
N THR A 177 -8.59 -3.93 14.04
CA THR A 177 -9.14 -4.61 12.86
C THR A 177 -8.07 -5.43 12.16
N ASP A 178 -6.92 -4.82 11.85
CA ASP A 178 -5.76 -5.52 11.29
C ASP A 178 -4.43 -4.92 11.78
N PRO A 179 -4.00 -5.26 13.00
CA PRO A 179 -2.81 -4.68 13.61
C PRO A 179 -1.50 -4.96 12.87
N LEU A 180 -1.46 -5.99 12.01
CA LEU A 180 -0.25 -6.38 11.27
C LEU A 180 -0.03 -5.54 10.01
N ARG A 181 -1.09 -4.91 9.49
CA ARG A 181 -1.03 -4.06 8.29
C ARG A 181 -0.69 -2.61 8.58
N ASN A 182 -0.75 -2.20 9.85
CA ASN A 182 -0.42 -0.84 10.20
C ASN A 182 1.01 -0.51 9.80
N GLN A 183 1.16 0.53 9.00
CA GLN A 183 2.45 1.09 8.64
C GLN A 183 2.70 2.34 9.46
N TYR A 184 3.92 2.49 9.89
CA TYR A 184 4.35 3.59 10.75
C TYR A 184 5.40 4.42 10.03
N ALA A 185 5.38 5.71 10.32
CA ALA A 185 6.45 6.62 9.98
C ALA A 185 6.77 7.48 11.20
N TYR A 186 7.99 7.94 11.29
CA TYR A 186 8.43 8.82 12.38
C TYR A 186 9.24 10.00 11.85
N GLN A 187 9.25 11.05 12.63
CA GLN A 187 10.06 12.23 12.41
C GLN A 187 10.63 12.67 13.78
N LEU A 188 11.91 12.99 13.83
CA LEU A 188 12.57 13.48 15.05
C LEU A 188 12.94 14.95 14.89
N GLU A 189 12.10 15.81 15.37
CA GLU A 189 12.36 17.26 15.37
C GLU A 189 13.32 17.67 16.51
N PRO A 190 14.20 18.63 16.28
CA PRO A 190 14.48 19.37 15.05
C PRO A 190 15.53 18.70 14.13
N LEU A 191 15.94 17.46 14.42
CA LEU A 191 17.06 16.78 13.75
C LEU A 191 16.70 16.31 12.33
N SER A 192 15.42 16.06 12.05
CA SER A 192 14.94 15.63 10.73
C SER A 192 13.67 16.35 10.36
N GLU A 193 13.64 16.98 9.17
CA GLU A 193 12.43 17.57 8.57
C GLU A 193 11.62 16.55 7.76
N LYS A 194 12.15 15.35 7.55
CA LYS A 194 11.51 14.33 6.71
C LYS A 194 10.93 13.20 7.55
N TRP A 195 9.76 12.74 7.15
CA TRP A 195 9.19 11.52 7.66
C TRP A 195 10.00 10.31 7.16
N ILE A 196 10.35 9.43 8.07
CA ILE A 196 11.07 8.19 7.79
C ILE A 196 10.07 7.04 7.89
N ASN A 197 9.90 6.30 6.81
CA ASN A 197 9.04 5.13 6.79
C ASN A 197 9.67 4.01 7.64
N ASN A 198 8.90 3.49 8.60
CA ASN A 198 9.32 2.43 9.52
C ASN A 198 8.67 1.07 9.18
N GLY A 199 7.82 1.02 8.14
CA GLY A 199 7.04 -0.15 7.79
C GLY A 199 6.10 -0.56 8.93
N ASN A 200 6.03 -1.85 9.23
CA ASN A 200 5.21 -2.39 10.31
C ASN A 200 5.93 -2.46 11.69
N ARG A 201 7.14 -1.95 11.78
CA ARG A 201 7.90 -1.95 13.02
C ARG A 201 7.28 -1.00 14.04
N ARG A 202 7.07 -1.48 15.25
CA ARG A 202 6.45 -0.75 16.36
C ARG A 202 7.47 -0.13 17.32
N PHE A 203 8.70 0.01 16.88
CA PHE A 203 9.77 0.66 17.66
C PHE A 203 10.74 1.39 16.74
N VAL A 204 11.37 2.41 17.29
CA VAL A 204 12.48 3.14 16.66
C VAL A 204 13.61 3.28 17.68
N HIS A 205 14.83 3.02 17.23
CA HIS A 205 16.03 3.12 18.02
C HIS A 205 16.88 4.30 17.55
N PHE A 206 17.25 5.16 18.48
CA PHE A 206 18.08 6.33 18.23
C PHE A 206 19.41 6.19 18.95
N THR A 207 20.50 6.56 18.26
CA THR A 207 21.87 6.55 18.80
C THR A 207 22.55 7.87 18.46
N ASN A 208 23.46 8.30 19.32
CA ASN A 208 24.34 9.46 19.07
C ASN A 208 23.57 10.77 18.74
N LEU A 209 22.63 11.12 19.59
CA LEU A 209 21.88 12.37 19.52
C LEU A 209 22.61 13.50 20.26
#